data_70b226bd07fef013784181d0c7cdb253
#
_entry.id   70b226bd07fef013784181d0c7cdb253
#
_cell.length_a   1.000
_cell.length_b   1.000
_cell.length_c   1.000
_cell.angle_alpha   90.00
_cell.angle_beta   90.00
_cell.angle_gamma   90.00
#
_symmetry.space_group_name_H-M   'P 1'
#
loop_
_entity.id
_entity.type
_entity.pdbx_description
1 polymer ?
#
loop_
_entity_poly.entity_id
_entity_poly.type
_entity_poly.pdbx_seq_one_letter_code
_entity_poly.pdbx_strand_id
1 'polypeptide(L)'
;SGGCAAACGAETMNAPPMWRRALCLVYESLLQLALLMVAGFVFYPVGKLLPVDAARHFQSLFLLLVLGSYFGWCWLKAGQTLAMKTWKIRLVGADGAAVSAKAAALRFFFGLVIYLPLTATAVWAHFQRAAAMPWLAASSAVFLLAWGWPLLDRERQFLHDRLAGTRLINA
;
A
#
# COMPACT_ATOMS: atom_id res chain seq x y z
N SER A 1 11.60 17.74 37.22
CA SER A 1 10.33 17.56 36.48
C SER A 1 10.53 17.21 34.99
N GLY A 2 11.62 16.51 34.63
CA GLY A 2 11.93 16.14 33.24
C GLY A 2 11.62 14.67 32.85
N GLY A 3 11.15 13.83 33.76
CA GLY A 3 11.01 12.39 33.54
C GLY A 3 9.69 11.95 32.88
N CYS A 4 8.59 12.73 32.97
CA CYS A 4 7.29 12.35 32.40
C CYS A 4 7.14 12.56 30.88
N ALA A 5 7.86 13.53 30.32
CA ALA A 5 7.76 13.80 28.87
C ALA A 5 8.45 12.74 28.01
N ALA A 6 9.56 12.17 28.52
CA ALA A 6 10.30 11.11 27.82
C ALA A 6 9.55 9.77 27.83
N ALA A 7 8.83 9.44 28.90
CA ALA A 7 8.04 8.21 28.99
C ALA A 7 6.79 8.25 28.09
N CYS A 8 6.13 9.40 27.96
CA CYS A 8 4.96 9.57 27.08
C CYS A 8 5.33 9.47 25.59
N GLY A 9 6.55 9.85 25.20
CA GLY A 9 7.05 9.71 23.82
C GLY A 9 7.43 8.28 23.43
N ALA A 10 7.81 7.42 24.38
CA ALA A 10 8.23 6.04 24.11
C ALA A 10 7.06 5.08 23.91
N GLU A 11 5.93 5.30 24.57
CA GLU A 11 4.74 4.43 24.41
C GLU A 11 4.08 4.54 23.02
N THR A 12 4.16 5.70 22.37
CA THR A 12 3.58 5.92 21.04
C THR A 12 4.41 5.33 19.89
N MET A 13 5.65 4.93 20.12
CA MET A 13 6.57 4.38 19.12
C MET A 13 6.44 2.88 18.92
N ASN A 14 5.59 2.20 19.68
CA ASN A 14 5.39 0.76 19.53
C ASN A 14 4.66 0.42 18.23
N ALA A 15 5.19 -0.60 17.54
CA ALA A 15 4.57 -1.12 16.34
C ALA A 15 3.18 -1.70 16.65
N PRO A 16 2.14 -1.39 15.86
CA PRO A 16 0.80 -1.95 16.07
C PRO A 16 0.81 -3.48 15.90
N PRO A 17 -0.07 -4.21 16.62
CA PRO A 17 -0.15 -5.66 16.53
C PRO A 17 -0.54 -6.10 15.12
N MET A 18 -0.07 -7.29 14.71
CA MET A 18 -0.21 -7.81 13.33
C MET A 18 -1.67 -7.88 12.87
N TRP A 19 -2.61 -8.28 13.74
CA TRP A 19 -4.03 -8.36 13.39
C TRP A 19 -4.62 -6.99 12.99
N ARG A 20 -4.24 -5.90 13.67
CA ARG A 20 -4.69 -4.53 13.32
C ARG A 20 -4.15 -4.10 11.97
N ARG A 21 -2.91 -4.48 11.63
CA ARG A 21 -2.32 -4.21 10.32
C ARG A 21 -3.01 -5.01 9.22
N ALA A 22 -3.34 -6.29 9.49
CA ALA A 22 -4.09 -7.13 8.57
C ALA A 22 -5.48 -6.55 8.26
N LEU A 23 -6.23 -6.16 9.29
CA LEU A 23 -7.54 -5.53 9.10
C LEU A 23 -7.44 -4.16 8.40
N CYS A 24 -6.40 -3.38 8.70
CA CYS A 24 -6.12 -2.13 7.99
C CYS A 24 -5.88 -2.37 6.49
N LEU A 25 -5.11 -3.40 6.12
CA LEU A 25 -4.88 -3.77 4.72
C LEU A 25 -6.16 -4.23 4.01
N VAL A 26 -6.99 -5.03 4.67
CA VAL A 26 -8.29 -5.44 4.10
C VAL A 26 -9.17 -4.21 3.85
N TYR A 27 -9.27 -3.32 4.83
CA TYR A 27 -10.05 -2.09 4.69
C TYR A 27 -9.49 -1.17 3.59
N GLU A 28 -8.16 -1.02 3.52
CA GLU A 28 -7.47 -0.28 2.47
C GLU A 28 -7.77 -0.87 1.08
N SER A 29 -7.77 -2.20 0.95
CA SER A 29 -8.07 -2.88 -0.32
C SER A 29 -9.50 -2.61 -0.79
N LEU A 30 -10.47 -2.56 0.12
CA LEU A 30 -11.86 -2.20 -0.21
C LEU A 30 -11.98 -0.74 -0.65
N LEU A 31 -11.28 0.18 0.03
CA LEU A 31 -11.25 1.60 -0.37
C LEU A 31 -10.58 1.79 -1.74
N GLN A 32 -9.48 1.08 -2.00
CA GLN A 32 -8.81 1.09 -3.30
C GLN A 32 -9.72 0.56 -4.39
N LEU A 33 -10.42 -0.55 -4.14
CA LEU A 33 -11.37 -1.11 -5.11
C LEU A 33 -12.48 -0.09 -5.44
N ALA A 34 -13.07 0.55 -4.44
CA ALA A 34 -14.07 1.58 -4.65
C ALA A 34 -13.52 2.77 -5.44
N LEU A 35 -12.32 3.25 -5.08
CA LEU A 35 -11.64 4.34 -5.78
C LEU A 35 -11.37 4.00 -7.25
N LEU A 36 -10.86 2.80 -7.52
CA LEU A 36 -10.57 2.32 -8.87
C LEU A 36 -11.84 2.13 -9.69
N MET A 37 -12.94 1.66 -9.09
CA MET A 37 -14.24 1.58 -9.77
C MET A 37 -14.73 2.97 -10.17
N VAL A 38 -14.73 3.94 -9.27
CA VAL A 38 -15.14 5.32 -9.59
C VAL A 38 -14.25 5.92 -10.67
N ALA A 39 -12.92 5.78 -10.55
CA ALA A 39 -11.99 6.26 -11.54
C ALA A 39 -12.20 5.58 -12.92
N GLY A 40 -12.47 4.29 -12.95
CA GLY A 40 -12.81 3.55 -14.17
C GLY A 40 -14.09 4.08 -14.84
N PHE A 41 -15.13 4.36 -14.07
CA PHE A 41 -16.35 4.98 -14.58
C PHE A 41 -16.10 6.38 -15.15
N VAL A 42 -15.28 7.19 -14.49
CA VAL A 42 -14.89 8.53 -14.98
C VAL A 42 -14.10 8.44 -16.29
N PHE A 43 -13.23 7.44 -16.43
CA PHE A 43 -12.44 7.24 -17.65
C PHE A 43 -13.24 6.64 -18.79
N TYR A 44 -14.32 5.91 -18.53
CA TYR A 44 -15.09 5.16 -19.53
C TYR A 44 -15.51 5.96 -20.78
N PRO A 45 -16.11 7.18 -20.66
CA PRO A 45 -16.47 7.96 -21.85
C PRO A 45 -15.25 8.37 -22.67
N VAL A 46 -14.12 8.69 -22.04
CA VAL A 46 -12.87 9.04 -22.74
C VAL A 46 -12.30 7.82 -23.47
N GLY A 47 -12.35 6.64 -22.82
CA GLY A 47 -11.90 5.38 -23.42
C GLY A 47 -12.64 5.01 -24.71
N LYS A 48 -13.92 5.39 -24.85
CA LYS A 48 -14.70 5.16 -26.08
C LYS A 48 -14.26 6.00 -27.28
N LEU A 49 -13.54 7.09 -27.04
CA LEU A 49 -13.05 7.98 -28.09
C LEU A 49 -11.66 7.56 -28.61
N LEU A 50 -11.03 6.57 -27.98
CA LEU A 50 -9.67 6.13 -28.28
C LEU A 50 -9.67 4.75 -28.94
N PRO A 51 -8.67 4.41 -29.78
CA PRO A 51 -8.40 3.05 -30.20
C PRO A 51 -8.21 2.13 -28.99
N VAL A 52 -8.66 0.87 -29.07
CA VAL A 52 -8.71 -0.06 -27.93
C VAL A 52 -7.38 -0.20 -27.20
N ASP A 53 -6.27 -0.30 -27.93
CA ASP A 53 -4.94 -0.47 -27.32
C ASP A 53 -4.47 0.83 -26.63
N ALA A 54 -4.71 1.97 -27.26
CA ALA A 54 -4.43 3.27 -26.64
C ALA A 54 -5.28 3.48 -25.39
N ALA A 55 -6.58 3.18 -25.45
CA ALA A 55 -7.49 3.28 -24.31
C ALA A 55 -6.99 2.47 -23.10
N ARG A 56 -6.50 1.24 -23.33
CA ARG A 56 -5.97 0.39 -22.25
C ARG A 56 -4.74 1.02 -21.57
N HIS A 57 -3.79 1.52 -22.34
CA HIS A 57 -2.58 2.14 -21.79
C HIS A 57 -2.90 3.44 -21.02
N PHE A 58 -3.74 4.30 -21.59
CA PHE A 58 -4.16 5.53 -20.93
C PHE A 58 -4.98 5.25 -19.66
N GLN A 59 -5.87 4.26 -19.69
CA GLN A 59 -6.63 3.85 -18.50
C GLN A 59 -5.70 3.35 -17.40
N SER A 60 -4.74 2.48 -17.73
CA SER A 60 -3.78 1.96 -16.74
C SER A 60 -2.96 3.08 -16.10
N LEU A 61 -2.47 4.02 -16.91
CA LEU A 61 -1.73 5.18 -16.42
C LEU A 61 -2.62 6.08 -15.54
N PHE A 62 -3.84 6.35 -15.98
CA PHE A 62 -4.80 7.15 -15.22
C PHE A 62 -5.11 6.54 -13.86
N LEU A 63 -5.40 5.24 -13.79
CA LEU A 63 -5.66 4.54 -12.54
C LEU A 63 -4.44 4.54 -11.61
N LEU A 64 -3.25 4.38 -12.17
CA LEU A 64 -1.99 4.46 -11.41
C LEU A 64 -1.78 5.86 -10.82
N LEU A 65 -2.05 6.92 -11.59
CA LEU A 65 -1.96 8.30 -11.13
C LEU A 65 -3.00 8.61 -10.04
N VAL A 66 -4.23 8.09 -10.17
CA VAL A 66 -5.26 8.24 -9.13
C VAL A 66 -4.81 7.59 -7.83
N LEU A 67 -4.31 6.35 -7.87
CA LEU A 67 -3.79 5.68 -6.68
C LEU A 67 -2.58 6.41 -6.09
N GLY A 68 -1.62 6.79 -6.92
CA GLY A 68 -0.42 7.52 -6.47
C GLY A 68 -0.77 8.85 -5.82
N SER A 69 -1.74 9.58 -6.38
CA SER A 69 -2.23 10.85 -5.83
C SER A 69 -2.93 10.64 -4.50
N TYR A 70 -3.77 9.61 -4.37
CA TYR A 70 -4.46 9.27 -3.13
C TYR A 70 -3.46 8.94 -2.00
N PHE A 71 -2.54 8.02 -2.25
CA PHE A 71 -1.55 7.63 -1.24
C PHE A 71 -0.58 8.76 -0.93
N GLY A 72 -0.04 9.42 -1.97
CA GLY A 72 0.87 10.55 -1.81
C GLY A 72 0.24 11.66 -0.96
N TRP A 73 -0.99 12.06 -1.27
CA TRP A 73 -1.71 13.05 -0.48
C TRP A 73 -1.90 12.63 0.98
N CYS A 74 -2.37 11.40 1.22
CA CYS A 74 -2.63 10.90 2.56
C CYS A 74 -1.35 10.82 3.41
N TRP A 75 -0.27 10.28 2.85
CA TRP A 75 0.98 10.10 3.59
C TRP A 75 1.72 11.42 3.83
N LEU A 76 1.72 12.33 2.86
CA LEU A 76 2.41 13.61 3.00
C LEU A 76 1.66 14.59 3.92
N LYS A 77 0.33 14.62 3.86
CA LYS A 77 -0.45 15.56 4.69
C LYS A 77 -0.66 15.07 6.12
N ALA A 78 -1.05 13.83 6.30
CA ALA A 78 -1.50 13.31 7.59
C ALA A 78 -0.63 12.16 8.13
N GLY A 79 0.24 11.58 7.31
CA GLY A 79 0.93 10.33 7.64
C GLY A 79 -0.02 9.14 7.78
N GLN A 80 -1.27 9.27 7.32
CA GLN A 80 -2.31 8.25 7.52
C GLN A 80 -3.24 8.23 6.31
N THR A 81 -3.59 7.03 5.84
CA THR A 81 -4.74 6.83 4.96
C THR A 81 -6.03 6.78 5.77
N LEU A 82 -7.18 6.76 5.11
CA LEU A 82 -8.47 6.65 5.80
C LEU A 82 -8.55 5.34 6.60
N ALA A 83 -8.07 4.23 6.04
CA ALA A 83 -7.99 2.95 6.74
C ALA A 83 -7.06 3.04 7.96
N MET A 84 -5.88 3.61 7.82
CA MET A 84 -4.92 3.79 8.92
C MET A 84 -5.51 4.63 10.05
N LYS A 85 -6.27 5.67 9.73
CA LYS A 85 -6.95 6.52 10.72
C LYS A 85 -7.99 5.73 11.52
N THR A 86 -8.78 4.88 10.85
CA THR A 86 -9.78 4.02 11.51
C THR A 86 -9.12 3.04 12.49
N TRP A 87 -7.96 2.48 12.13
CA TRP A 87 -7.25 1.50 12.94
C TRP A 87 -6.21 2.12 13.88
N LYS A 88 -6.16 3.46 13.99
CA LYS A 88 -5.21 4.20 14.83
C LYS A 88 -3.76 3.79 14.54
N ILE A 89 -3.40 3.75 13.26
CA ILE A 89 -2.05 3.47 12.75
C ILE A 89 -1.55 4.73 12.07
N ARG A 90 -0.28 5.07 12.28
CA ARG A 90 0.36 6.22 11.64
C ARG A 90 1.66 5.79 10.97
N LEU A 91 1.92 6.37 9.81
CA LEU A 91 3.17 6.25 9.09
C LEU A 91 4.09 7.41 9.44
N VAL A 92 5.32 7.09 9.79
CA VAL A 92 6.39 8.05 10.07
C VAL A 92 7.67 7.64 9.36
N GLY A 93 8.60 8.55 9.21
CA GLY A 93 9.96 8.24 8.77
C GLY A 93 10.68 7.33 9.77
N ALA A 94 11.77 6.70 9.36
CA ALA A 94 12.58 5.84 10.23
C ALA A 94 13.13 6.60 11.45
N ASP A 95 13.30 7.92 11.32
CA ASP A 95 13.71 8.87 12.37
C ASP A 95 12.54 9.33 13.27
N GLY A 96 11.32 8.90 13.00
CA GLY A 96 10.11 9.34 13.71
C GLY A 96 9.53 10.67 13.20
N ALA A 97 10.17 11.32 12.23
CA ALA A 97 9.68 12.56 11.62
C ALA A 97 8.53 12.31 10.63
N ALA A 98 7.94 13.38 10.09
CA ALA A 98 6.95 13.29 9.03
C ALA A 98 7.54 12.61 7.78
N VAL A 99 6.71 11.86 7.06
CA VAL A 99 7.13 11.12 5.86
C VAL A 99 7.56 12.10 4.77
N SER A 100 8.78 11.93 4.26
CA SER A 100 9.28 12.71 3.13
C SER A 100 8.62 12.26 1.80
N ALA A 101 8.56 13.16 0.80
CA ALA A 101 8.03 12.82 -0.51
C ALA A 101 8.79 11.66 -1.17
N LYS A 102 10.11 11.59 -0.98
CA LYS A 102 10.94 10.48 -1.46
C LYS A 102 10.54 9.15 -0.81
N ALA A 103 10.38 9.14 0.52
CA ALA A 103 9.98 7.94 1.25
C ALA A 103 8.56 7.48 0.86
N ALA A 104 7.62 8.41 0.67
CA ALA A 104 6.27 8.11 0.18
C ALA A 104 6.29 7.50 -1.23
N ALA A 105 7.08 8.06 -2.15
CA ALA A 105 7.22 7.55 -3.50
C ALA A 105 7.86 6.14 -3.54
N LEU A 106 8.94 5.93 -2.78
CA LEU A 106 9.57 4.61 -2.66
C LEU A 106 8.61 3.58 -2.05
N ARG A 107 7.86 3.95 -1.01
CA ARG A 107 6.86 3.09 -0.41
C ARG A 107 5.78 2.67 -1.41
N PHE A 108 5.27 3.62 -2.18
CA PHE A 108 4.28 3.36 -3.22
C PHE A 108 4.85 2.43 -4.30
N PHE A 109 6.08 2.70 -4.76
CA PHE A 109 6.76 1.86 -5.75
C PHE A 109 6.96 0.42 -5.26
N PHE A 110 7.52 0.21 -4.06
CA PHE A 110 7.69 -1.13 -3.50
C PHE A 110 6.36 -1.82 -3.23
N GLY A 111 5.33 -1.07 -2.82
CA GLY A 111 3.97 -1.59 -2.72
C GLY A 111 3.47 -2.11 -4.07
N LEU A 112 3.62 -1.33 -5.15
CA LEU A 112 3.25 -1.78 -6.50
C LEU A 112 3.99 -3.06 -6.91
N VAL A 113 5.31 -3.11 -6.69
CA VAL A 113 6.13 -4.28 -7.05
C VAL A 113 5.67 -5.56 -6.32
N ILE A 114 5.18 -5.44 -5.10
CA ILE A 114 4.72 -6.59 -4.30
C ILE A 114 3.27 -6.97 -4.64
N TYR A 115 2.36 -6.00 -4.74
CA TYR A 115 0.92 -6.27 -4.86
C TYR A 115 0.44 -6.40 -6.30
N LEU A 116 1.01 -5.65 -7.24
CA LEU A 116 0.56 -5.63 -8.64
C LEU A 116 0.74 -6.99 -9.35
N PRO A 117 1.89 -7.70 -9.22
CA PRO A 117 2.04 -9.02 -9.84
C PRO A 117 1.02 -10.04 -9.34
N LEU A 118 0.72 -10.03 -8.04
CA LEU A 118 -0.27 -10.94 -7.46
C LEU A 118 -1.67 -10.67 -8.01
N THR A 119 -2.11 -9.42 -8.04
CA THR A 119 -3.43 -9.06 -8.55
C THR A 119 -3.55 -9.31 -10.05
N ALA A 120 -2.52 -8.97 -10.82
CA ALA A 120 -2.48 -9.19 -12.28
C ALA A 120 -2.52 -10.68 -12.62
N THR A 121 -1.72 -11.51 -11.96
CA THR A 121 -1.71 -12.97 -12.19
C THR A 121 -2.98 -13.64 -11.70
N ALA A 122 -3.60 -13.17 -10.62
CA ALA A 122 -4.89 -13.68 -10.15
C ALA A 122 -6.01 -13.40 -11.16
N VAL A 123 -6.06 -12.20 -11.72
CA VAL A 123 -7.00 -11.84 -12.78
C VAL A 123 -6.73 -12.67 -14.04
N TRP A 124 -5.48 -12.81 -14.44
CA TRP A 124 -5.12 -13.64 -15.61
C TRP A 124 -5.49 -15.12 -15.40
N ALA A 125 -5.28 -15.66 -14.21
CA ALA A 125 -5.65 -17.04 -13.87
C ALA A 125 -7.16 -17.30 -13.94
N HIS A 126 -7.98 -16.29 -13.80
CA HIS A 126 -9.43 -16.39 -14.01
C HIS A 126 -9.77 -16.73 -15.47
N PHE A 127 -9.01 -16.20 -16.44
CA PHE A 127 -9.25 -16.39 -17.87
C PHE A 127 -8.44 -17.54 -18.48
N GLN A 128 -7.18 -17.74 -18.03
CA GLN A 128 -6.23 -18.71 -18.58
C GLN A 128 -5.51 -19.48 -17.48
N ARG A 129 -6.25 -20.32 -16.77
CA ARG A 129 -5.79 -20.99 -15.54
C ARG A 129 -4.46 -21.73 -15.69
N ALA A 130 -4.36 -22.61 -16.71
CA ALA A 130 -3.17 -23.45 -16.88
C ALA A 130 -1.88 -22.63 -17.12
N ALA A 131 -1.96 -21.59 -17.96
CA ALA A 131 -0.81 -20.73 -18.28
C ALA A 131 -0.43 -19.78 -17.13
N ALA A 132 -1.42 -19.36 -16.34
CA ALA A 132 -1.21 -18.38 -15.26
C ALA A 132 -0.77 -19.01 -13.93
N MET A 133 -1.04 -20.30 -13.69
CA MET A 133 -0.75 -20.96 -12.39
C MET A 133 0.68 -20.83 -11.90
N PRO A 134 1.74 -21.06 -12.72
CA PRO A 134 3.11 -20.92 -12.25
C PRO A 134 3.44 -19.47 -11.85
N TRP A 135 2.93 -18.50 -12.58
CA TRP A 135 3.12 -17.07 -12.28
C TRP A 135 2.33 -16.63 -11.04
N LEU A 136 1.14 -17.18 -10.87
CA LEU A 136 0.34 -16.97 -9.66
C LEU A 136 1.03 -17.57 -8.42
N ALA A 137 1.59 -18.77 -8.55
CA ALA A 137 2.35 -19.38 -7.47
C ALA A 137 3.60 -18.54 -7.10
N ALA A 138 4.37 -18.09 -8.10
CA ALA A 138 5.55 -17.26 -7.88
C ALA A 138 5.20 -15.92 -7.23
N SER A 139 4.19 -15.21 -7.74
CA SER A 139 3.75 -13.93 -7.17
C SER A 139 3.15 -14.07 -5.77
N SER A 140 2.43 -15.17 -5.51
CA SER A 140 1.93 -15.51 -4.17
C SER A 140 3.08 -15.77 -3.19
N ALA A 141 4.12 -16.48 -3.62
CA ALA A 141 5.31 -16.71 -2.79
C ALA A 141 6.00 -15.41 -2.42
N VAL A 142 6.22 -14.50 -3.38
CA VAL A 142 6.79 -13.16 -3.14
C VAL A 142 5.92 -12.37 -2.15
N PHE A 143 4.61 -12.38 -2.35
CA PHE A 143 3.66 -11.71 -1.45
C PHE A 143 3.73 -12.27 -0.04
N LEU A 144 3.71 -13.60 0.12
CA LEU A 144 3.79 -14.26 1.43
C LEU A 144 5.12 -13.99 2.14
N LEU A 145 6.23 -13.97 1.41
CA LEU A 145 7.54 -13.61 1.97
C LEU A 145 7.55 -12.15 2.43
N ALA A 146 7.04 -11.22 1.62
CA ALA A 146 6.97 -9.82 2.00
C ALA A 146 6.03 -9.58 3.18
N TRP A 147 4.94 -10.35 3.27
CA TRP A 147 3.96 -10.27 4.34
C TRP A 147 4.40 -10.98 5.62
N GLY A 148 5.17 -12.07 5.49
CA GLY A 148 5.77 -12.80 6.61
C GLY A 148 7.02 -12.13 7.19
N TRP A 149 7.63 -11.19 6.46
CA TRP A 149 8.82 -10.48 6.89
C TRP A 149 8.76 -9.90 8.32
N PRO A 150 7.64 -9.29 8.78
CA PRO A 150 7.53 -8.78 10.14
C PRO A 150 7.66 -9.83 11.25
N LEU A 151 7.52 -11.11 10.95
CA LEU A 151 7.75 -12.19 11.92
C LEU A 151 9.24 -12.41 12.18
N LEU A 152 10.08 -12.09 11.19
CA LEU A 152 11.54 -12.20 11.27
C LEU A 152 12.21 -10.87 11.65
N ASP A 153 11.54 -9.76 11.40
CA ASP A 153 12.08 -8.42 11.66
C ASP A 153 11.96 -8.03 13.14
N ARG A 154 13.07 -7.57 13.73
CA ARG A 154 13.12 -7.13 15.14
C ARG A 154 12.13 -5.99 15.44
N GLU A 155 11.94 -5.09 14.48
CA GLU A 155 11.02 -3.95 14.59
C GLU A 155 9.60 -4.29 14.11
N ARG A 156 9.36 -5.52 13.68
CA ARG A 156 8.08 -6.00 13.14
C ARG A 156 7.52 -5.12 12.02
N GLN A 157 8.40 -4.54 11.18
CA GLN A 157 8.01 -3.71 10.03
C GLN A 157 7.84 -4.57 8.77
N PHE A 158 6.96 -4.15 7.86
CA PHE A 158 6.84 -4.80 6.56
C PHE A 158 8.07 -4.53 5.69
N LEU A 159 8.37 -5.43 4.76
CA LEU A 159 9.53 -5.31 3.87
C LEU A 159 9.53 -3.98 3.10
N HIS A 160 8.40 -3.59 2.53
CA HIS A 160 8.28 -2.32 1.79
C HIS A 160 8.42 -1.07 2.68
N ASP A 161 8.04 -1.15 3.96
CA ASP A 161 8.23 -0.07 4.92
C ASP A 161 9.71 0.15 5.22
N ARG A 162 10.43 -0.95 5.44
CA ARG A 162 11.87 -0.91 5.74
C ARG A 162 12.68 -0.43 4.53
N LEU A 163 12.37 -0.90 3.33
CA LEU A 163 13.02 -0.46 2.08
C LEU A 163 12.74 1.02 1.78
N ALA A 164 11.58 1.53 2.14
CA ALA A 164 11.22 2.94 1.96
C ALA A 164 11.74 3.86 3.09
N GLY A 165 12.38 3.32 4.13
CA GLY A 165 12.81 4.09 5.30
C GLY A 165 11.63 4.68 6.09
N THR A 166 10.53 3.93 6.19
CA THR A 166 9.32 4.32 6.92
C THR A 166 8.96 3.26 7.95
N ARG A 167 8.19 3.64 8.97
CA ARG A 167 7.65 2.70 9.97
C ARG A 167 6.21 3.01 10.34
N LEU A 168 5.49 1.96 10.72
CA LEU A 168 4.14 2.06 11.26
C LEU A 168 4.19 2.11 12.78
N ILE A 169 3.52 3.10 13.35
CA ILE A 169 3.39 3.28 14.80
C ILE A 169 1.91 3.35 15.19
N ASN A 170 1.60 3.17 16.46
CA ASN A 170 0.30 3.49 17.00
C ASN A 170 0.07 5.01 16.96
N ALA A 171 -1.14 5.44 16.53
CA ALA A 171 -1.54 6.85 16.47
C ALA A 171 -2.38 7.23 17.67
#